data_c3b4aff13521126a7c26a1e7fb6968dc
#
_entry.id   c3b4aff13521126a7c26a1e7fb6968dc
#
_cell.length_a   1.000
_cell.length_b   1.000
_cell.length_c   1.000
_cell.angle_alpha   90.00
_cell.angle_beta   90.00
_cell.angle_gamma   90.00
#
_symmetry.space_group_name_H-M   'P 1'
#
loop_
_entity.id
_entity.type
_entity.pdbx_description
1 polymer ?
#
loop_
_entity_poly.entity_id
_entity_poly.type
_entity_poly.pdbx_seq_one_letter_code
_entity_poly.pdbx_strand_id
1 'polypeptide(L)'
;GEAAAGKWALEGQYASYLATSPGGTATGFGARKLIIDDLIKKAEEAFNENTLEKQWQWFTDTMLSRTETGYKIIIIMTRWATNDLAGRALAHWPDAEHITMKALQDDGTMLCDAVLTRADYDDKVRTMSE
;
A
#
# COMPACT_ATOMS: atom_id res chain seq x y z
N GLY A 1 4.63 -14.78 26.41
CA GLY A 1 4.23 -13.88 25.33
C GLY A 1 4.08 -14.65 24.02
N GLU A 2 3.09 -14.29 23.25
CA GLU A 2 2.86 -14.90 21.93
C GLU A 2 3.88 -14.32 20.93
N ALA A 3 4.66 -15.18 20.30
CA ALA A 3 5.62 -14.78 19.28
C ALA A 3 5.52 -15.71 18.06
N ALA A 4 4.96 -15.17 16.99
CA ALA A 4 4.93 -15.79 15.67
C ALA A 4 5.28 -14.71 14.64
N ALA A 5 5.72 -15.11 13.45
CA ALA A 5 6.16 -14.16 12.43
C ALA A 5 5.08 -13.11 12.05
N GLY A 6 3.81 -13.52 12.06
CA GLY A 6 2.69 -12.63 11.71
C GLY A 6 1.98 -11.98 12.90
N LYS A 7 2.31 -12.38 14.13
CA LYS A 7 1.66 -11.85 15.34
C LYS A 7 2.58 -11.98 16.54
N TRP A 8 2.85 -10.88 17.22
CA TRP A 8 3.64 -10.89 18.45
C TRP A 8 3.30 -9.71 19.35
N ALA A 9 3.69 -9.82 20.60
CA ALA A 9 3.50 -8.78 21.59
C ALA A 9 4.78 -8.58 22.39
N LEU A 10 5.05 -7.34 22.78
CA LEU A 10 6.05 -7.01 23.78
C LEU A 10 5.59 -7.52 25.15
N GLU A 11 6.55 -7.78 26.03
CA GLU A 11 6.24 -8.20 27.41
C GLU A 11 5.34 -7.17 28.11
N GLY A 12 4.28 -7.66 28.73
CA GLY A 12 3.30 -6.80 29.40
C GLY A 12 2.27 -6.14 28.46
N GLN A 13 2.33 -6.42 27.15
CA GLN A 13 1.38 -5.92 26.16
C GLN A 13 0.46 -7.03 25.66
N TYR A 14 -0.79 -6.70 25.34
CA TYR A 14 -1.74 -7.66 24.77
C TYR A 14 -1.40 -8.00 23.32
N ALA A 15 -1.12 -7.00 22.51
CA ALA A 15 -0.71 -7.15 21.12
C ALA A 15 0.14 -5.95 20.72
N SER A 16 1.23 -6.18 20.01
CA SER A 16 2.11 -5.12 19.52
C SER A 16 2.22 -5.11 18.00
N TYR A 17 2.05 -6.25 17.37
CA TYR A 17 2.17 -6.40 15.93
C TYR A 17 1.23 -7.48 15.41
N LEU A 18 0.59 -7.18 14.29
CA LEU A 18 -0.21 -8.13 13.51
C LEU A 18 0.04 -7.88 12.02
N ALA A 19 0.47 -8.91 11.30
CA ALA A 19 0.46 -8.94 9.85
C ALA A 19 -0.72 -9.80 9.36
N THR A 20 -1.44 -9.29 8.38
CA THR A 20 -2.58 -9.97 7.78
C THR A 20 -2.68 -9.61 6.29
N SER A 21 -3.61 -10.22 5.58
CA SER A 21 -3.92 -9.92 4.18
C SER A 21 -5.38 -9.53 4.04
N PRO A 22 -5.78 -8.91 2.91
CA PRO A 22 -7.18 -8.67 2.61
C PRO A 22 -7.99 -9.97 2.73
N GLY A 23 -9.11 -9.92 3.48
CA GLY A 23 -9.90 -11.11 3.80
C GLY A 23 -9.42 -11.90 5.01
N GLY A 24 -8.23 -11.61 5.52
CA GLY A 24 -7.75 -12.16 6.79
C GLY A 24 -8.48 -11.55 8.00
N THR A 25 -8.45 -12.26 9.13
CA THR A 25 -9.08 -11.78 10.36
C THR A 25 -8.14 -10.84 11.12
N ALA A 26 -8.58 -9.59 11.31
CA ALA A 26 -7.99 -8.64 12.24
C ALA A 26 -8.90 -8.42 13.46
N THR A 27 -9.77 -9.38 13.76
CA THR A 27 -10.77 -9.29 14.82
C THR A 27 -10.09 -9.19 16.19
N GLY A 28 -10.52 -8.21 16.98
CA GLY A 28 -10.00 -8.00 18.34
C GLY A 28 -8.68 -7.23 18.42
N PHE A 29 -8.15 -6.74 17.31
CA PHE A 29 -6.95 -5.89 17.29
C PHE A 29 -7.30 -4.43 17.07
N GLY A 30 -6.87 -3.55 17.98
CA GLY A 30 -6.79 -2.13 17.75
C GLY A 30 -5.42 -1.74 17.22
N ALA A 31 -5.34 -0.70 16.40
CA ALA A 31 -4.09 -0.24 15.82
C ALA A 31 -3.93 1.28 15.89
N ARG A 32 -2.76 1.73 16.32
CA ARG A 32 -2.34 3.14 16.21
C ARG A 32 -1.56 3.43 14.94
N LYS A 33 -0.95 2.39 14.36
CA LYS A 33 -0.30 2.46 13.04
C LYS A 33 -0.85 1.37 12.17
N LEU A 34 -1.37 1.77 11.03
CA LEU A 34 -1.85 0.87 9.99
C LEU A 34 -0.94 1.05 8.78
N ILE A 35 -0.30 -0.02 8.37
CA ILE A 35 0.59 -0.04 7.20
C ILE A 35 -0.04 -0.96 6.17
N ILE A 36 -0.33 -0.41 5.00
CA ILE A 36 -0.82 -1.15 3.83
C ILE A 36 0.34 -1.21 2.83
N ASP A 37 0.79 -2.41 2.57
CA ASP A 37 1.94 -2.63 1.70
C ASP A 37 1.54 -3.47 0.49
N ASP A 38 1.66 -2.86 -0.69
CA ASP A 38 1.58 -3.48 -2.01
C ASP A 38 0.38 -4.45 -2.20
N LEU A 39 -0.84 -3.94 -2.04
CA LEU A 39 -2.06 -4.74 -2.19
C LEU A 39 -2.27 -5.29 -3.60
N ILE A 40 -1.82 -4.58 -4.63
CA ILE A 40 -1.94 -4.98 -6.02
C ILE A 40 -0.66 -5.70 -6.44
N LYS A 41 -0.78 -6.98 -6.78
CA LYS A 41 0.36 -7.83 -7.16
C LYS A 41 0.47 -8.05 -8.66
N LYS A 42 -0.61 -7.83 -9.41
CA LYS A 42 -0.70 -8.12 -10.84
C LYS A 42 -1.46 -7.01 -11.57
N ALA A 43 -1.09 -6.74 -12.81
CA ALA A 43 -1.77 -5.78 -13.67
C ALA A 43 -3.28 -6.08 -13.83
N GLU A 44 -3.67 -7.35 -13.89
CA GLU A 44 -5.07 -7.77 -13.98
C GLU A 44 -5.93 -7.27 -12.82
N GLU A 45 -5.38 -7.26 -11.61
CA GLU A 45 -6.05 -6.72 -10.42
C GLU A 45 -6.25 -5.21 -10.54
N ALA A 46 -5.26 -4.52 -11.08
CA ALA A 46 -5.27 -3.06 -11.26
C ALA A 46 -6.32 -2.58 -12.24
N PHE A 47 -6.64 -3.39 -13.24
CA PHE A 47 -7.63 -3.08 -14.28
C PHE A 47 -9.01 -3.67 -13.99
N ASN A 48 -9.19 -4.32 -12.85
CA ASN A 48 -10.46 -4.86 -12.41
C ASN A 48 -11.12 -3.94 -11.38
N GLU A 49 -12.11 -3.18 -11.82
CA GLU A 49 -12.82 -2.22 -10.97
C GLU A 49 -13.45 -2.87 -9.73
N ASN A 50 -13.96 -4.09 -9.86
CA ASN A 50 -14.51 -4.83 -8.73
C ASN A 50 -13.45 -5.16 -7.68
N THR A 51 -12.22 -5.48 -8.11
CA THR A 51 -11.11 -5.73 -7.21
C THR A 51 -10.71 -4.46 -6.47
N LEU A 52 -10.60 -3.34 -7.18
CA LEU A 52 -10.27 -2.04 -6.58
C LEU A 52 -11.34 -1.60 -5.57
N GLU A 53 -12.61 -1.79 -5.91
CA GLU A 53 -13.73 -1.47 -5.01
C GLU A 53 -13.71 -2.36 -3.75
N LYS A 54 -13.47 -3.65 -3.89
CA LYS A 54 -13.37 -4.57 -2.76
C LYS A 54 -12.20 -4.23 -1.84
N GLN A 55 -11.05 -3.83 -2.39
CA GLN A 55 -9.91 -3.38 -1.61
C GLN A 55 -10.24 -2.10 -0.83
N TRP A 56 -10.92 -1.14 -1.45
CA TRP A 56 -11.37 0.08 -0.80
C TRP A 56 -12.37 -0.21 0.32
N GLN A 57 -13.37 -1.04 0.08
CA GLN A 57 -14.35 -1.45 1.08
C GLN A 57 -13.70 -2.20 2.25
N TRP A 58 -12.80 -3.12 1.98
CA TRP A 58 -12.04 -3.79 3.02
C TRP A 58 -11.24 -2.80 3.87
N PHE A 59 -10.58 -1.85 3.23
CA PHE A 59 -9.82 -0.81 3.92
C PHE A 59 -10.72 0.06 4.80
N THR A 60 -11.82 0.56 4.28
CA THR A 60 -12.73 1.45 5.01
C THR A 60 -13.54 0.72 6.08
N ASP A 61 -14.08 -0.45 5.77
CA ASP A 61 -15.00 -1.15 6.66
C ASP A 61 -14.29 -2.02 7.68
N THR A 62 -13.17 -2.63 7.31
CA THR A 62 -12.44 -3.54 8.19
C THR A 62 -11.25 -2.88 8.85
N MET A 63 -10.36 -2.27 8.07
CA MET A 63 -9.11 -1.77 8.61
C MET A 63 -9.25 -0.44 9.35
N LEU A 64 -9.98 0.53 8.79
CA LEU A 64 -10.22 1.80 9.48
C LEU A 64 -11.00 1.63 10.79
N SER A 65 -11.91 0.66 10.85
CA SER A 65 -12.66 0.37 12.08
C SER A 65 -11.77 -0.15 13.22
N ARG A 66 -10.54 -0.57 12.93
CA ARG A 66 -9.56 -1.04 13.92
C ARG A 66 -8.62 0.05 14.43
N THR A 67 -8.72 1.26 13.88
CA THR A 67 -7.85 2.36 14.27
C THR A 67 -8.28 2.96 15.61
N GLU A 68 -7.30 3.27 16.44
CA GLU A 68 -7.46 3.92 17.74
C GLU A 68 -7.21 5.43 17.64
N THR A 69 -7.60 6.19 18.63
CA THR A 69 -7.37 7.64 18.69
C THR A 69 -5.92 8.01 18.45
N GLY A 70 -5.67 8.94 17.54
CA GLY A 70 -4.32 9.37 17.17
C GLY A 70 -3.62 8.42 16.21
N TYR A 71 -4.37 7.59 15.50
CA TYR A 71 -3.83 6.65 14.52
C TYR A 71 -3.13 7.34 13.36
N LYS A 72 -2.21 6.60 12.74
CA LYS A 72 -1.54 6.97 11.50
C LYS A 72 -1.69 5.85 10.49
N ILE A 73 -1.89 6.22 9.24
CA ILE A 73 -1.99 5.30 8.10
C ILE A 73 -0.84 5.58 7.15
N ILE A 74 -0.17 4.52 6.74
CA ILE A 74 0.87 4.55 5.70
C ILE A 74 0.44 3.59 4.61
N ILE A 75 0.32 4.08 3.39
CA ILE A 75 0.02 3.27 2.21
C ILE A 75 1.24 3.31 1.31
N ILE A 76 1.81 2.15 1.05
CA ILE A 76 2.97 1.95 0.19
C ILE A 76 2.53 1.07 -0.98
N MET A 77 2.67 1.56 -2.20
CA MET A 77 2.32 0.77 -3.37
C MET A 77 2.91 1.32 -4.65
N THR A 78 3.09 0.43 -5.62
CA THR A 78 3.25 0.82 -7.02
C THR A 78 1.90 1.25 -7.57
N ARG A 79 1.86 2.41 -8.23
CA ARG A 79 0.62 2.91 -8.84
C ARG A 79 0.38 2.24 -10.19
N TRP A 80 -0.72 1.53 -10.29
CA TRP A 80 -1.17 0.82 -11.48
C TRP A 80 -2.37 1.49 -12.14
N ALA A 81 -3.23 2.10 -11.32
CA ALA A 81 -4.47 2.73 -11.78
C ALA A 81 -4.72 4.01 -10.98
N THR A 82 -5.42 4.96 -11.56
CA THR A 82 -5.75 6.25 -10.91
C THR A 82 -6.65 6.05 -9.68
N ASN A 83 -7.56 5.09 -9.76
CA ASN A 83 -8.54 4.79 -8.72
C ASN A 83 -8.19 3.57 -7.85
N ASP A 84 -6.91 3.23 -7.78
CA ASP A 84 -6.41 2.25 -6.82
C ASP A 84 -6.56 2.76 -5.37
N LEU A 85 -6.20 1.93 -4.40
CA LEU A 85 -6.33 2.29 -2.98
C LEU A 85 -5.66 3.63 -2.65
N ALA A 86 -4.44 3.86 -3.13
CA ALA A 86 -3.73 5.12 -2.87
C ALA A 86 -4.42 6.32 -3.53
N GLY A 87 -4.92 6.18 -4.76
CA GLY A 87 -5.66 7.21 -5.44
C GLY A 87 -6.95 7.59 -4.70
N ARG A 88 -7.70 6.60 -4.24
CA ARG A 88 -8.92 6.80 -3.43
C ARG A 88 -8.61 7.41 -2.07
N ALA A 89 -7.54 6.98 -1.42
CA ALA A 89 -7.09 7.55 -0.14
C ALA A 89 -6.69 9.02 -0.28
N LEU A 90 -5.97 9.39 -1.34
CA LEU A 90 -5.62 10.80 -1.61
C LEU A 90 -6.85 11.67 -1.87
N ALA A 91 -7.86 11.14 -2.55
CA ALA A 91 -9.13 11.84 -2.75
C ALA A 91 -9.91 12.00 -1.42
N HIS A 92 -9.85 10.99 -0.55
CA HIS A 92 -10.52 11.01 0.75
C HIS A 92 -9.80 11.90 1.78
N TRP A 93 -8.46 11.92 1.74
CA TRP A 93 -7.61 12.75 2.60
C TRP A 93 -6.71 13.65 1.74
N PRO A 94 -7.22 14.78 1.23
CA PRO A 94 -6.45 15.64 0.33
C PRO A 94 -5.23 16.29 0.99
N ASP A 95 -5.20 16.38 2.32
CA ASP A 95 -4.06 16.90 3.08
C ASP A 95 -3.02 15.82 3.46
N ALA A 96 -3.20 14.58 3.03
CA ALA A 96 -2.23 13.53 3.29
C ALA A 96 -0.89 13.84 2.62
N GLU A 97 0.20 13.53 3.31
CA GLU A 97 1.53 13.61 2.71
C GLU A 97 1.65 12.57 1.60
N HIS A 98 2.05 13.02 0.41
CA HIS A 98 2.21 12.19 -0.77
C HIS A 98 3.66 12.20 -1.24
N ILE A 99 4.33 11.07 -1.12
CA ILE A 99 5.70 10.88 -1.58
C ILE A 99 5.66 10.03 -2.85
N THR A 100 6.19 10.55 -3.96
CA THR A 100 6.27 9.86 -5.24
C THR A 100 7.74 9.66 -5.62
N MET A 101 8.10 8.41 -5.89
CA MET A 101 9.44 8.04 -6.37
C MET A 101 9.32 7.54 -7.80
N LYS A 102 9.50 8.42 -8.76
CA LYS A 102 9.48 8.08 -10.20
C LYS A 102 10.80 7.39 -10.57
N ALA A 103 10.74 6.38 -11.44
CA ALA A 103 11.96 5.76 -11.97
C ALA A 103 12.79 6.77 -12.78
N LEU A 104 12.15 7.52 -13.65
CA LEU A 104 12.72 8.65 -14.37
C LEU A 104 12.38 9.95 -13.62
N GLN A 105 13.41 10.65 -13.15
CA GLN A 105 13.27 11.90 -12.43
C GLN A 105 12.95 13.06 -13.39
N ASP A 106 12.40 14.13 -12.85
CA ASP A 106 12.01 15.31 -13.64
C ASP A 106 13.21 16.03 -14.30
N ASP A 107 14.40 15.84 -13.76
CA ASP A 107 15.67 16.34 -14.34
C ASP A 107 16.27 15.44 -15.43
N GLY A 108 15.60 14.32 -15.75
CA GLY A 108 16.03 13.36 -16.76
C GLY A 108 16.98 12.28 -16.24
N THR A 109 17.35 12.30 -14.97
CA THR A 109 18.17 11.24 -14.36
C THR A 109 17.30 10.07 -13.91
N MET A 110 17.91 8.89 -13.76
CA MET A 110 17.23 7.75 -13.17
C MET A 110 17.30 7.80 -11.65
N LEU A 111 16.23 7.33 -10.98
CA LEU A 111 16.21 7.19 -9.52
C LEU A 111 17.36 6.31 -9.03
N CYS A 112 17.64 5.22 -9.75
CA CYS A 112 18.72 4.31 -9.46
C CYS A 112 19.18 3.58 -10.72
N ASP A 113 20.26 4.06 -11.34
CA ASP A 113 20.84 3.46 -12.55
C ASP A 113 21.29 2.01 -12.36
N ALA A 114 21.70 1.65 -11.16
CA ALA A 114 22.12 0.29 -10.84
C ALA A 114 20.97 -0.73 -10.91
N VAL A 115 19.73 -0.27 -10.75
CA VAL A 115 18.54 -1.10 -10.81
C VAL A 115 17.88 -1.04 -12.18
N LEU A 116 17.78 0.16 -12.76
CA LEU A 116 17.14 0.39 -14.05
C LEU A 116 17.86 1.52 -14.77
N THR A 117 18.53 1.20 -15.87
CA THR A 117 19.18 2.19 -16.73
C THR A 117 18.16 2.98 -17.54
N ARG A 118 18.55 4.16 -18.04
CA ARG A 118 17.68 4.95 -18.90
C ARG A 118 17.33 4.19 -20.18
N ALA A 119 18.27 3.46 -20.77
CA ALA A 119 18.04 2.68 -21.97
C ALA A 119 16.99 1.58 -21.75
N ASP A 120 17.10 0.85 -20.64
CA ASP A 120 16.12 -0.18 -20.26
C ASP A 120 14.75 0.41 -19.94
N TYR A 121 14.73 1.56 -19.29
CA TYR A 121 13.49 2.30 -19.04
C TYR A 121 12.78 2.69 -20.34
N ASP A 122 13.50 3.30 -21.28
CA ASP A 122 12.95 3.73 -22.56
C ASP A 122 12.42 2.54 -23.37
N ASP A 123 13.11 1.39 -23.33
CA ASP A 123 12.68 0.16 -23.98
C ASP A 123 11.38 -0.39 -23.36
N LYS A 124 11.29 -0.42 -22.05
CA LYS A 124 10.08 -0.84 -21.33
C LYS A 124 8.87 0.06 -21.61
N VAL A 125 9.06 1.36 -21.59
CA VAL A 125 8.00 2.33 -21.91
C VAL A 125 7.48 2.11 -23.33
N ARG A 126 8.39 1.92 -24.29
CA ARG A 126 8.03 1.65 -25.68
C ARG A 126 7.23 0.37 -25.82
N THR A 127 7.65 -0.72 -25.18
CA THR A 127 6.96 -2.02 -25.19
C THR A 127 5.58 -1.95 -24.54
N MET A 128 5.45 -1.21 -23.44
CA MET A 128 4.17 -1.06 -22.71
C MET A 128 3.17 -0.13 -23.43
N SER A 129 3.63 0.67 -24.39
CA SER A 129 2.78 1.59 -25.17
C SER A 129 2.16 0.92 -26.42
N GLU A 130 2.57 -0.28 -26.74
CA GLU A 130 2.01 -1.11 -27.81
C GLU A 130 0.85 -1.98 -27.28
#